data_33fc8cad8448580b182f940764583b64
#
_entry.id   33fc8cad8448580b182f940764583b64
#
_cell.length_a   1.000
_cell.length_b   1.000
_cell.length_c   1.000
_cell.angle_alpha   90.00
_cell.angle_beta   90.00
_cell.angle_gamma   90.00
#
_symmetry.space_group_name_H-M   'P 1'
#
loop_
_entity.id
_entity.type
_entity.pdbx_description
1 polymer ?
#
loop_
_entity_poly.entity_id
_entity_poly.type
_entity_poly.pdbx_seq_one_letter_code
_entity_poly.pdbx_strand_id
1 'polypeptide(L)'
;ILCSICPIKLTKPALSYYSHENKFHSVMSNSVVCAPELGFMYPVFDDRATNIYGTLMYTRNTADSRDDFADNVFDCAVPMPAARQKETFETIVGETVAGDCDFNTVQAIHDELCGMIAEYEETKDPEPLMLSGKQVKTVLASCGVAEDKLAAFERKYEEEFGENAEVRPQNLVDVKQFEVRTPDIVIKVSPDRSDLIKTQIIDGKKYIMIRAEDNVEVNGVPIKIL
;
A
#
# COMPACT_ATOMS: atom_id res chain seq x y z
N ILE A 1 3.33 -26.03 9.98
CA ILE A 1 2.42 -26.49 8.93
C ILE A 1 2.48 -25.48 7.80
N LEU A 2 2.74 -25.98 6.58
CA LEU A 2 2.62 -25.17 5.35
C LEU A 2 1.51 -25.81 4.51
N CYS A 3 0.49 -25.02 4.20
CA CYS A 3 -0.65 -25.45 3.39
C CYS A 3 -0.71 -24.60 2.11
N SER A 4 -0.94 -25.26 0.98
CA SER A 4 -1.17 -24.60 -0.32
C SER A 4 -2.42 -25.16 -0.96
N ILE A 5 -3.36 -24.30 -1.31
CA ILE A 5 -4.60 -24.62 -2.00
C ILE A 5 -4.43 -24.22 -3.46
N CYS A 6 -4.41 -25.23 -4.32
CA CYS A 6 -4.11 -25.07 -5.73
C CYS A 6 -5.32 -25.49 -6.60
N PRO A 7 -5.73 -24.68 -7.56
CA PRO A 7 -6.73 -25.09 -8.55
C PRO A 7 -6.19 -26.23 -9.42
N ILE A 8 -7.07 -27.07 -9.88
CA ILE A 8 -6.77 -28.13 -10.85
C ILE A 8 -7.39 -27.76 -12.19
N LYS A 9 -6.58 -27.76 -13.25
CA LYS A 9 -7.04 -27.60 -14.62
C LYS A 9 -6.95 -28.90 -15.37
N LEU A 10 -7.97 -29.18 -16.17
CA LEU A 10 -7.91 -30.25 -17.14
C LEU A 10 -7.16 -29.76 -18.39
N THR A 11 -6.14 -30.48 -18.82
CA THR A 11 -5.50 -30.21 -20.10
C THR A 11 -6.43 -30.61 -21.25
N LYS A 12 -6.32 -29.90 -22.36
CA LYS A 12 -7.06 -30.30 -23.57
C LYS A 12 -6.55 -31.67 -24.05
N PRO A 13 -7.44 -32.53 -24.58
CA PRO A 13 -6.99 -33.76 -25.24
C PRO A 13 -5.94 -33.45 -26.30
N ALA A 14 -4.87 -34.18 -26.31
CA ALA A 14 -3.78 -34.01 -27.27
C ALA A 14 -3.42 -35.36 -27.92
N LEU A 15 -2.87 -35.31 -29.11
CA LEU A 15 -2.30 -36.47 -29.76
C LEU A 15 -0.86 -36.66 -29.28
N SER A 16 -0.56 -37.85 -28.74
CA SER A 16 0.79 -38.23 -28.38
C SER A 16 1.26 -39.31 -29.32
N TYR A 17 2.51 -39.20 -29.81
CA TYR A 17 3.14 -40.20 -30.64
C TYR A 17 3.80 -41.27 -29.83
N TYR A 18 3.38 -42.53 -30.03
CA TYR A 18 3.95 -43.68 -29.36
C TYR A 18 4.92 -44.36 -30.34
N SER A 19 6.21 -44.16 -30.14
CA SER A 19 7.28 -44.61 -31.03
C SER A 19 7.34 -46.13 -31.23
N HIS A 20 6.99 -46.90 -30.21
CA HIS A 20 7.01 -48.38 -30.22
C HIS A 20 5.86 -48.95 -31.04
N GLU A 21 4.77 -48.19 -31.21
CA GLU A 21 3.64 -48.61 -32.04
C GLU A 21 3.57 -47.88 -33.40
N ASN A 22 4.44 -46.88 -33.54
CA ASN A 22 4.45 -45.97 -34.73
C ASN A 22 3.09 -45.36 -35.02
N LYS A 23 2.37 -44.98 -33.95
CA LYS A 23 1.01 -44.43 -34.06
C LYS A 23 0.80 -43.25 -33.12
N PHE A 24 -0.15 -42.40 -33.49
CA PHE A 24 -0.66 -41.37 -32.61
C PHE A 24 -1.87 -41.89 -31.84
N HIS A 25 -1.86 -41.69 -30.51
CA HIS A 25 -3.00 -41.96 -29.65
C HIS A 25 -3.54 -40.65 -29.06
N SER A 26 -4.86 -40.58 -28.94
CA SER A 26 -5.48 -39.50 -28.17
C SER A 26 -5.19 -39.73 -26.69
N VAL A 27 -4.44 -38.80 -26.12
CA VAL A 27 -4.22 -38.77 -24.66
C VAL A 27 -5.40 -38.06 -24.03
N MET A 28 -6.07 -38.75 -23.12
CA MET A 28 -7.16 -38.14 -22.33
C MET A 28 -6.62 -36.97 -21.53
N SER A 29 -7.47 -35.98 -21.27
CA SER A 29 -7.13 -34.81 -20.47
C SER A 29 -6.55 -35.21 -19.11
N ASN A 30 -5.31 -34.79 -18.85
CA ASN A 30 -4.71 -34.96 -17.56
C ASN A 30 -5.05 -33.77 -16.65
N SER A 31 -5.18 -34.04 -15.36
CA SER A 31 -5.29 -32.97 -14.37
C SER A 31 -3.90 -32.38 -14.11
N VAL A 32 -3.82 -31.05 -14.20
CA VAL A 32 -2.60 -30.30 -13.88
C VAL A 32 -2.89 -29.38 -12.71
N VAL A 33 -2.06 -29.48 -11.68
CA VAL A 33 -2.11 -28.60 -10.52
C VAL A 33 -1.56 -27.23 -10.94
N CYS A 34 -2.33 -26.18 -10.73
CA CYS A 34 -1.93 -24.81 -11.01
C CYS A 34 -1.16 -24.19 -9.83
N ALA A 35 -0.66 -22.98 -10.03
CA ALA A 35 -0.06 -22.22 -8.95
C ALA A 35 -1.05 -22.00 -7.79
N PRO A 36 -0.60 -21.91 -6.53
CA PRO A 36 -1.46 -21.68 -5.38
C PRO A 36 -2.30 -20.41 -5.55
N GLU A 37 -3.57 -20.47 -5.19
CA GLU A 37 -4.45 -19.30 -5.07
C GLU A 37 -4.58 -18.84 -3.62
N LEU A 38 -4.45 -19.77 -2.69
CA LEU A 38 -4.56 -19.55 -1.27
C LEU A 38 -3.60 -20.46 -0.54
N GLY A 39 -3.13 -20.04 0.63
CA GLY A 39 -2.29 -20.86 1.48
C GLY A 39 -2.03 -20.23 2.82
N PHE A 40 -1.46 -20.99 3.74
CA PHE A 40 -1.05 -20.47 5.03
C PHE A 40 0.14 -21.22 5.59
N MET A 41 0.86 -20.55 6.48
CA MET A 41 1.94 -21.11 7.27
C MET A 41 1.66 -20.87 8.75
N TYR A 42 1.67 -21.93 9.54
CA TYR A 42 1.52 -21.90 10.99
C TYR A 42 2.54 -22.83 11.65
N PRO A 43 3.19 -22.44 12.73
CA PRO A 43 3.28 -21.06 13.23
C PRO A 43 4.03 -20.15 12.25
N VAL A 44 3.85 -18.83 12.42
CA VAL A 44 4.59 -17.84 11.63
C VAL A 44 5.97 -17.59 12.24
N PHE A 45 6.91 -17.15 11.43
CA PHE A 45 8.22 -16.69 11.89
C PHE A 45 8.23 -15.17 11.87
N ASP A 46 8.29 -14.57 13.06
CA ASP A 46 8.47 -13.13 13.28
C ASP A 46 9.85 -12.89 13.87
N ASP A 47 10.56 -11.89 13.38
CA ASP A 47 11.85 -11.43 13.90
C ASP A 47 12.82 -12.55 14.26
N ARG A 48 12.90 -13.57 13.39
CA ARG A 48 13.72 -14.78 13.54
C ARG A 48 13.28 -15.72 14.67
N ALA A 49 12.11 -15.51 15.23
CA ALA A 49 11.52 -16.39 16.23
C ALA A 49 10.23 -17.04 15.72
N THR A 50 9.85 -18.14 16.32
CA THR A 50 8.58 -18.82 16.03
C THR A 50 7.47 -18.18 16.86
N ASN A 51 6.49 -17.59 16.19
CA ASN A 51 5.30 -17.04 16.83
C ASN A 51 4.13 -18.02 16.69
N ILE A 52 3.77 -18.67 17.79
CA ILE A 52 2.67 -19.64 17.84
C ILE A 52 1.29 -18.98 17.90
N TYR A 53 1.22 -17.67 18.09
CA TYR A 53 -0.03 -16.91 18.12
C TYR A 53 -0.35 -16.28 16.76
N GLY A 54 0.52 -16.44 15.77
CA GLY A 54 0.37 -15.88 14.44
C GLY A 54 0.29 -16.92 13.35
N THR A 55 -0.47 -16.63 12.32
CA THR A 55 -0.55 -17.40 11.07
C THR A 55 -0.25 -16.47 9.90
N LEU A 56 0.70 -16.86 9.04
CA LEU A 56 0.92 -16.16 7.77
C LEU A 56 -0.04 -16.72 6.73
N MET A 57 -0.91 -15.88 6.20
CA MET A 57 -1.84 -16.23 5.13
C MET A 57 -1.35 -15.65 3.80
N TYR A 58 -1.48 -16.43 2.74
CA TYR A 58 -1.19 -16.04 1.36
C TYR A 58 -2.43 -16.08 0.52
N THR A 59 -2.73 -15.01 -0.20
CA THR A 59 -3.72 -14.96 -1.27
C THR A 59 -3.06 -14.49 -2.56
N ARG A 60 -3.40 -15.10 -3.69
CA ARG A 60 -2.86 -14.71 -4.99
C ARG A 60 -3.33 -13.32 -5.41
N ASN A 61 -4.56 -12.99 -5.07
CA ASN A 61 -5.15 -11.67 -5.29
C ASN A 61 -5.24 -10.96 -3.93
N THR A 62 -4.39 -9.98 -3.70
CA THR A 62 -4.36 -9.21 -2.45
C THR A 62 -5.60 -8.33 -2.24
N ALA A 63 -6.41 -8.10 -3.28
CA ALA A 63 -7.69 -7.40 -3.17
C ALA A 63 -8.82 -8.32 -2.65
N ASP A 64 -8.61 -9.64 -2.66
CA ASP A 64 -9.54 -10.65 -2.13
C ASP A 64 -9.00 -11.17 -0.80
N SER A 65 -9.50 -10.63 0.30
CA SER A 65 -9.05 -10.95 1.66
C SER A 65 -9.39 -12.38 2.11
N ARG A 66 -10.34 -13.04 1.42
CA ARG A 66 -10.81 -14.39 1.80
C ARG A 66 -11.23 -14.47 3.25
N ASP A 67 -12.03 -13.51 3.68
CA ASP A 67 -12.53 -13.42 5.06
C ASP A 67 -13.30 -14.68 5.49
N ASP A 68 -14.07 -15.24 4.55
CA ASP A 68 -14.80 -16.50 4.73
C ASP A 68 -13.87 -17.68 5.07
N PHE A 69 -12.69 -17.73 4.44
CA PHE A 69 -11.70 -18.76 4.73
C PHE A 69 -11.07 -18.56 6.11
N ALA A 70 -10.67 -17.32 6.43
CA ALA A 70 -10.05 -17.02 7.72
C ALA A 70 -11.00 -17.27 8.89
N ASP A 71 -12.24 -16.85 8.76
CA ASP A 71 -13.29 -17.09 9.75
C ASP A 71 -13.53 -18.58 9.97
N ASN A 72 -13.76 -19.35 8.89
CA ASN A 72 -14.08 -20.78 9.00
C ASN A 72 -12.89 -21.67 9.42
N VAL A 73 -11.65 -21.26 9.14
CA VAL A 73 -10.46 -22.10 9.41
C VAL A 73 -9.72 -21.67 10.65
N PHE A 74 -9.68 -20.39 10.95
CA PHE A 74 -8.90 -19.82 12.05
C PHE A 74 -9.76 -19.14 13.11
N ASP A 75 -11.06 -19.00 12.89
CA ASP A 75 -11.99 -18.27 13.79
C ASP A 75 -11.47 -16.85 14.10
N CYS A 76 -10.99 -16.15 13.07
CA CYS A 76 -10.45 -14.81 13.19
C CYS A 76 -10.78 -13.94 11.97
N ALA A 77 -10.86 -12.63 12.20
CA ALA A 77 -10.96 -11.66 11.13
C ALA A 77 -9.60 -11.45 10.43
N VAL A 78 -9.61 -11.26 9.13
CA VAL A 78 -8.41 -10.89 8.38
C VAL A 78 -8.10 -9.41 8.63
N PRO A 79 -6.85 -9.05 8.99
CA PRO A 79 -6.45 -7.66 9.10
C PRO A 79 -6.63 -6.92 7.77
N MET A 80 -7.01 -5.65 7.83
CA MET A 80 -7.15 -4.82 6.63
C MET A 80 -5.84 -4.83 5.83
N PRO A 81 -5.87 -5.18 4.52
CA PRO A 81 -4.66 -5.19 3.68
C PRO A 81 -3.98 -3.81 3.60
N ALA A 82 -2.65 -3.77 3.52
CA ALA A 82 -1.88 -2.51 3.48
C ALA A 82 -2.35 -1.53 2.40
N ALA A 83 -2.67 -2.02 1.20
CA ALA A 83 -3.19 -1.18 0.13
C ALA A 83 -4.53 -0.51 0.50
N ARG A 84 -5.41 -1.24 1.18
CA ARG A 84 -6.69 -0.70 1.66
C ARG A 84 -6.48 0.25 2.85
N GLN A 85 -5.52 -0.02 3.74
CA GLN A 85 -5.16 0.91 4.82
C GLN A 85 -4.76 2.28 4.26
N LYS A 86 -3.93 2.29 3.21
CA LYS A 86 -3.52 3.52 2.52
C LYS A 86 -4.72 4.27 1.93
N GLU A 87 -5.54 3.59 1.12
CA GLU A 87 -6.72 4.18 0.48
C GLU A 87 -7.71 4.73 1.50
N THR A 88 -7.96 3.97 2.57
CA THR A 88 -8.84 4.40 3.67
C THR A 88 -8.27 5.63 4.38
N PHE A 89 -6.98 5.64 4.69
CA PHE A 89 -6.33 6.80 5.29
C PHE A 89 -6.40 8.05 4.40
N GLU A 90 -6.06 7.93 3.11
CA GLU A 90 -6.16 9.01 2.14
C GLU A 90 -7.60 9.56 2.04
N THR A 91 -8.59 8.66 2.08
CA THR A 91 -10.01 9.03 2.08
C THR A 91 -10.39 9.80 3.35
N ILE A 92 -10.02 9.29 4.53
CA ILE A 92 -10.31 9.95 5.81
C ILE A 92 -9.69 11.35 5.84
N VAL A 93 -8.41 11.48 5.48
CA VAL A 93 -7.73 12.78 5.42
C VAL A 93 -8.41 13.70 4.41
N GLY A 94 -8.71 13.20 3.21
CA GLY A 94 -9.40 13.97 2.17
C GLY A 94 -10.77 14.49 2.62
N GLU A 95 -11.56 13.69 3.33
CA GLU A 95 -12.89 14.07 3.78
C GLU A 95 -12.90 14.96 5.03
N THR A 96 -11.93 14.77 5.93
CA THR A 96 -11.91 15.52 7.20
C THR A 96 -11.10 16.81 7.12
N VAL A 97 -10.04 16.82 6.34
CA VAL A 97 -9.11 17.96 6.21
C VAL A 97 -9.39 18.77 4.93
N ALA A 98 -10.10 18.20 3.94
CA ALA A 98 -10.44 18.89 2.69
C ALA A 98 -11.21 20.18 2.92
N GLY A 99 -10.81 21.22 2.20
CA GLY A 99 -11.37 22.59 2.32
C GLY A 99 -10.39 23.59 2.93
N ASP A 100 -9.60 23.18 3.92
CA ASP A 100 -8.53 23.97 4.52
C ASP A 100 -7.14 23.32 4.32
N CYS A 101 -7.11 22.12 3.69
CA CYS A 101 -5.88 21.39 3.39
C CYS A 101 -5.21 22.02 2.17
N ASP A 102 -4.14 22.75 2.40
CA ASP A 102 -3.29 23.22 1.34
C ASP A 102 -2.20 22.16 0.99
N PHE A 103 -1.48 22.42 -0.08
CA PHE A 103 -0.37 21.57 -0.50
C PHE A 103 0.67 21.36 0.61
N ASN A 104 0.98 22.44 1.36
CA ASN A 104 2.03 22.41 2.39
C ASN A 104 1.60 21.53 3.57
N THR A 105 0.34 21.52 3.94
CA THR A 105 -0.19 20.65 5.01
C THR A 105 -0.07 19.17 4.63
N VAL A 106 -0.46 18.80 3.40
CA VAL A 106 -0.32 17.41 2.92
C VAL A 106 1.14 16.99 2.84
N GLN A 107 2.00 17.88 2.35
CA GLN A 107 3.45 17.66 2.30
C GLN A 107 4.01 17.46 3.71
N ALA A 108 3.66 18.32 4.67
CA ALA A 108 4.12 18.19 6.06
C ALA A 108 3.69 16.88 6.71
N ILE A 109 2.44 16.43 6.47
CA ILE A 109 1.96 15.12 6.97
C ILE A 109 2.79 13.99 6.38
N HIS A 110 3.04 14.02 5.08
CA HIS A 110 3.85 13.00 4.40
C HIS A 110 5.28 12.99 4.93
N ASP A 111 5.91 14.16 5.05
CA ASP A 111 7.29 14.30 5.51
C ASP A 111 7.46 13.85 6.97
N GLU A 112 6.49 14.16 7.85
CA GLU A 112 6.50 13.72 9.25
C GLU A 112 6.40 12.20 9.36
N LEU A 113 5.48 11.58 8.63
CA LEU A 113 5.34 10.10 8.63
C LEU A 113 6.58 9.43 8.02
N CYS A 114 7.16 9.97 6.95
CA CYS A 114 8.41 9.48 6.40
C CYS A 114 9.59 9.64 7.37
N GLY A 115 9.63 10.75 8.12
CA GLY A 115 10.63 11.00 9.16
C GLY A 115 10.57 9.96 10.28
N MET A 116 9.38 9.64 10.78
CA MET A 116 9.18 8.59 11.79
C MET A 116 9.65 7.21 11.29
N ILE A 117 9.38 6.89 10.01
CA ILE A 117 9.82 5.63 9.41
C ILE A 117 11.35 5.58 9.32
N ALA A 118 11.98 6.67 8.86
CA ALA A 118 13.44 6.75 8.74
C ALA A 118 14.13 6.64 10.10
N GLU A 119 13.62 7.32 11.12
CA GLU A 119 14.14 7.23 12.49
C GLU A 119 14.03 5.80 13.06
N TYR A 120 12.89 5.13 12.81
CA TYR A 120 12.70 3.74 13.20
C TYR A 120 13.69 2.80 12.50
N GLU A 121 13.94 2.99 11.21
CA GLU A 121 14.91 2.18 10.46
C GLU A 121 16.35 2.37 10.97
N GLU A 122 16.70 3.57 11.43
CA GLU A 122 18.02 3.86 12.01
C GLU A 122 18.19 3.24 13.40
N THR A 123 17.17 3.29 14.24
CA THR A 123 17.22 2.76 15.61
C THR A 123 17.25 1.24 15.63
N LYS A 124 16.74 0.57 14.59
CA LYS A 124 16.60 -0.90 14.50
C LYS A 124 15.90 -1.50 15.73
N ASP A 125 14.88 -0.80 16.21
CA ASP A 125 14.06 -1.29 17.31
C ASP A 125 13.47 -2.66 16.94
N PRO A 126 13.54 -3.66 17.81
CA PRO A 126 12.94 -4.97 17.57
C PRO A 126 11.41 -4.92 17.54
N GLU A 127 10.78 -3.94 18.17
CA GLU A 127 9.32 -3.78 18.14
C GLU A 127 8.90 -3.01 16.88
N PRO A 128 7.88 -3.50 16.14
CA PRO A 128 7.43 -2.83 14.93
C PRO A 128 6.86 -1.43 15.24
N LEU A 129 7.19 -0.45 14.41
CA LEU A 129 6.60 0.89 14.52
C LEU A 129 5.10 0.80 14.19
N MET A 130 4.27 1.05 15.20
CA MET A 130 2.82 1.05 15.10
C MET A 130 2.29 2.41 15.55
N LEU A 131 1.29 2.93 14.86
CA LEU A 131 0.62 4.18 15.18
C LEU A 131 -0.85 3.95 15.49
N SER A 132 -1.27 4.36 16.66
CA SER A 132 -2.69 4.46 17.02
C SER A 132 -3.34 5.70 16.37
N GLY A 133 -4.66 5.71 16.26
CA GLY A 133 -5.40 6.88 15.75
C GLY A 133 -5.08 8.18 16.50
N LYS A 134 -4.81 8.10 17.80
CA LYS A 134 -4.39 9.25 18.63
C LYS A 134 -3.01 9.79 18.26
N GLN A 135 -2.06 8.91 17.95
CA GLN A 135 -0.73 9.31 17.48
C GLN A 135 -0.79 9.93 16.10
N VAL A 136 -1.57 9.34 15.18
CA VAL A 136 -1.81 9.94 13.86
C VAL A 136 -2.49 11.30 13.99
N LYS A 137 -3.49 11.46 14.87
CA LYS A 137 -4.11 12.77 15.18
C LYS A 137 -3.06 13.78 15.66
N THR A 138 -2.11 13.37 16.50
CA THR A 138 -1.02 14.24 16.98
C THR A 138 -0.13 14.70 15.82
N VAL A 139 0.20 13.81 14.89
CA VAL A 139 0.93 14.15 13.66
C VAL A 139 0.15 15.18 12.83
N LEU A 140 -1.14 14.97 12.62
CA LEU A 140 -1.98 15.94 11.90
C LEU A 140 -2.02 17.31 12.59
N ALA A 141 -2.10 17.31 13.93
CA ALA A 141 -2.08 18.54 14.72
C ALA A 141 -0.75 19.30 14.58
N SER A 142 0.39 18.61 14.60
CA SER A 142 1.71 19.23 14.40
C SER A 142 1.87 19.82 13.00
N CYS A 143 1.16 19.29 12.01
CA CYS A 143 1.12 19.79 10.64
C CYS A 143 0.11 20.93 10.43
N GLY A 144 -0.51 21.44 11.50
CA GLY A 144 -1.38 22.63 11.45
C GLY A 144 -2.84 22.34 11.13
N VAL A 145 -3.31 21.11 11.23
CA VAL A 145 -4.73 20.76 11.07
C VAL A 145 -5.54 21.29 12.25
N ALA A 146 -6.66 21.95 11.99
CA ALA A 146 -7.51 22.56 13.00
C ALA A 146 -8.20 21.53 13.91
N GLU A 147 -8.45 21.89 15.18
CA GLU A 147 -8.96 20.97 16.21
C GLU A 147 -10.33 20.33 15.87
N ASP A 148 -11.22 21.07 15.26
CA ASP A 148 -12.52 20.56 14.80
C ASP A 148 -12.38 19.46 13.75
N LYS A 149 -11.39 19.58 12.88
CA LYS A 149 -11.01 18.58 11.86
C LYS A 149 -10.36 17.35 12.49
N LEU A 150 -9.51 17.56 13.50
CA LEU A 150 -8.88 16.47 14.24
C LEU A 150 -9.90 15.60 14.97
N ALA A 151 -10.95 16.19 15.52
CA ALA A 151 -12.04 15.44 16.15
C ALA A 151 -12.85 14.63 15.12
N ALA A 152 -13.07 15.18 13.93
CA ALA A 152 -13.73 14.47 12.83
C ALA A 152 -12.87 13.33 12.29
N PHE A 153 -11.55 13.55 12.19
CA PHE A 153 -10.57 12.53 11.78
C PHE A 153 -10.56 11.35 12.77
N GLU A 154 -10.43 11.62 14.08
CA GLU A 154 -10.38 10.58 15.11
C GLU A 154 -11.61 9.67 15.05
N ARG A 155 -12.81 10.26 14.96
CA ARG A 155 -14.06 9.49 14.84
C ARG A 155 -14.07 8.61 13.59
N LYS A 156 -13.71 9.15 12.41
CA LYS A 156 -13.68 8.37 11.18
C LYS A 156 -12.60 7.30 11.19
N TYR A 157 -11.46 7.58 11.82
CA TYR A 157 -10.40 6.59 11.98
C TYR A 157 -10.90 5.40 12.81
N GLU A 158 -11.60 5.64 13.92
CA GLU A 158 -12.18 4.59 14.75
C GLU A 158 -13.29 3.82 14.02
N GLU A 159 -14.11 4.50 13.21
CA GLU A 159 -15.15 3.86 12.38
C GLU A 159 -14.57 2.91 11.34
N GLU A 160 -13.48 3.30 10.66
CA GLU A 160 -12.93 2.56 9.53
C GLU A 160 -11.86 1.53 9.94
N PHE A 161 -11.00 1.85 10.89
CA PHE A 161 -9.93 0.97 11.35
C PHE A 161 -10.29 0.17 12.61
N GLY A 162 -11.26 0.65 13.39
CA GLY A 162 -11.68 0.09 14.67
C GLY A 162 -11.12 0.84 15.88
N GLU A 163 -11.79 0.68 17.02
CA GLU A 163 -11.34 1.24 18.30
C GLU A 163 -9.96 0.66 18.68
N ASN A 164 -9.03 1.54 19.02
CA ASN A 164 -7.64 1.19 19.38
C ASN A 164 -6.86 0.45 18.27
N ALA A 165 -7.29 0.54 17.02
CA ALA A 165 -6.54 -0.02 15.91
C ALA A 165 -5.19 0.69 15.75
N GLU A 166 -4.15 -0.10 15.56
CA GLU A 166 -2.81 0.37 15.29
C GLU A 166 -2.41 -0.01 13.86
N VAL A 167 -1.80 0.92 13.15
CA VAL A 167 -1.37 0.75 11.76
C VAL A 167 0.12 1.04 11.62
N ARG A 168 0.75 0.39 10.67
CA ARG A 168 2.15 0.70 10.33
C ARG A 168 2.17 1.98 9.48
N PRO A 169 2.98 3.00 9.80
CA PRO A 169 3.05 4.22 8.99
C PRO A 169 3.48 3.94 7.54
N GLN A 170 4.28 2.89 7.29
CA GLN A 170 4.63 2.41 5.95
C GLN A 170 3.41 1.99 5.10
N ASN A 171 2.28 1.69 5.74
CA ASN A 171 1.03 1.37 5.05
C ASN A 171 0.17 2.62 4.78
N LEU A 172 0.52 3.79 5.33
CA LEU A 172 -0.25 5.02 5.18
C LEU A 172 0.33 5.92 4.09
N VAL A 173 1.66 5.93 3.92
CA VAL A 173 2.37 6.78 2.94
C VAL A 173 3.32 5.98 2.08
N ASP A 174 3.63 6.50 0.90
CA ASP A 174 4.66 5.93 0.04
C ASP A 174 6.02 6.59 0.36
N VAL A 175 6.90 5.84 1.01
CA VAL A 175 8.25 6.29 1.40
C VAL A 175 9.20 6.49 0.20
N LYS A 176 8.82 6.05 -0.99
CA LYS A 176 9.68 6.11 -2.18
C LYS A 176 9.34 7.27 -3.11
N GLN A 177 8.10 7.75 -3.06
CA GLN A 177 7.63 8.80 -3.96
C GLN A 177 6.57 9.67 -3.32
N PHE A 178 6.67 10.97 -3.55
CA PHE A 178 5.62 11.94 -3.33
C PHE A 178 4.90 12.20 -4.65
N GLU A 179 3.60 12.00 -4.71
CA GLU A 179 2.81 12.10 -5.94
C GLU A 179 1.84 13.28 -5.88
N VAL A 180 1.87 14.12 -6.91
CA VAL A 180 0.87 15.16 -7.13
C VAL A 180 0.12 14.84 -8.42
N ARG A 181 -1.19 14.74 -8.35
CA ARG A 181 -2.04 14.33 -9.47
C ARG A 181 -3.08 15.39 -9.81
N THR A 182 -3.22 15.65 -11.10
CA THR A 182 -4.35 16.34 -11.70
C THR A 182 -5.07 15.38 -12.67
N PRO A 183 -6.23 15.71 -13.25
CA PRO A 183 -6.89 14.84 -14.21
C PRO A 183 -6.01 14.38 -15.38
N ASP A 184 -5.09 15.25 -15.81
CA ASP A 184 -4.29 15.03 -17.03
C ASP A 184 -2.79 14.87 -16.77
N ILE A 185 -2.32 15.12 -15.53
CA ILE A 185 -0.88 15.17 -15.21
C ILE A 185 -0.62 14.43 -13.91
N VAL A 186 0.43 13.61 -13.89
CA VAL A 186 0.96 13.00 -12.69
C VAL A 186 2.41 13.41 -12.54
N ILE A 187 2.73 14.01 -11.38
CA ILE A 187 4.08 14.43 -11.00
C ILE A 187 4.53 13.49 -9.87
N LYS A 188 5.69 12.87 -10.02
CA LYS A 188 6.29 12.00 -9.02
C LYS A 188 7.68 12.48 -8.72
N VAL A 189 7.97 12.68 -7.46
CA VAL A 189 9.30 13.09 -6.99
C VAL A 189 9.73 12.24 -5.81
N SER A 190 11.02 12.17 -5.55
CA SER A 190 11.53 11.61 -4.30
C SER A 190 11.01 12.42 -3.11
N PRO A 191 10.64 11.80 -1.99
CA PRO A 191 10.13 12.52 -0.82
C PRO A 191 11.07 13.60 -0.30
N ASP A 192 12.38 13.33 -0.27
CA ASP A 192 13.44 14.26 0.11
C ASP A 192 13.57 15.47 -0.83
N ARG A 193 12.91 15.45 -1.98
CA ARG A 193 12.89 16.53 -2.98
C ARG A 193 11.48 17.07 -3.23
N SER A 194 10.54 16.86 -2.32
CA SER A 194 9.20 17.44 -2.38
C SER A 194 9.22 18.97 -2.37
N ASP A 195 10.29 19.58 -1.84
CA ASP A 195 10.59 21.02 -1.87
C ASP A 195 10.68 21.64 -3.27
N LEU A 196 10.88 20.79 -4.30
CA LEU A 196 10.90 21.23 -5.69
C LEU A 196 9.52 21.61 -6.23
N ILE A 197 8.45 21.13 -5.59
CA ILE A 197 7.08 21.39 -6.01
C ILE A 197 6.52 22.53 -5.15
N LYS A 198 5.92 23.53 -5.80
CA LYS A 198 5.24 24.64 -5.14
C LYS A 198 3.93 24.93 -5.82
N THR A 199 2.96 25.44 -5.05
CA THR A 199 1.72 25.93 -5.59
C THR A 199 1.68 27.44 -5.50
N GLN A 200 1.17 28.12 -6.54
CA GLN A 200 1.04 29.59 -6.56
C GLN A 200 -0.16 30.01 -7.39
N ILE A 201 -0.75 31.13 -7.01
CA ILE A 201 -1.77 31.81 -7.83
C ILE A 201 -1.09 32.99 -8.54
N ILE A 202 -1.12 32.95 -9.87
CA ILE A 202 -0.57 34.01 -10.73
C ILE A 202 -1.72 34.49 -11.63
N ASP A 203 -2.01 35.80 -11.62
CA ASP A 203 -3.10 36.39 -12.41
C ASP A 203 -4.45 35.66 -12.25
N GLY A 204 -4.78 35.22 -11.02
CA GLY A 204 -6.01 34.50 -10.71
C GLY A 204 -6.06 33.05 -11.17
N LYS A 205 -4.99 32.53 -11.76
CA LYS A 205 -4.87 31.12 -12.16
C LYS A 205 -4.02 30.34 -11.18
N LYS A 206 -4.43 29.11 -10.88
CA LYS A 206 -3.70 28.20 -9.98
C LYS A 206 -2.60 27.46 -10.76
N TYR A 207 -1.40 27.47 -10.25
CA TYR A 207 -0.25 26.80 -10.84
C TYR A 207 0.38 25.81 -9.86
N ILE A 208 0.82 24.69 -10.38
CA ILE A 208 1.78 23.79 -9.75
C ILE A 208 3.08 24.02 -10.46
N MET A 209 4.09 24.50 -9.74
CA MET A 209 5.40 24.84 -10.29
C MET A 209 6.41 23.82 -9.81
N ILE A 210 7.30 23.42 -10.73
CA ILE A 210 8.43 22.55 -10.43
C ILE A 210 9.68 23.39 -10.56
N ARG A 211 10.47 23.50 -9.48
CA ARG A 211 11.77 24.16 -9.55
C ARG A 211 12.71 23.29 -10.40
N ALA A 212 13.05 23.79 -11.56
CA ALA A 212 14.01 23.14 -12.42
C ALA A 212 15.43 23.53 -11.99
N GLU A 213 16.28 22.54 -11.84
CA GLU A 213 17.72 22.66 -11.77
C GLU A 213 18.30 22.38 -13.16
N ASP A 214 19.62 22.27 -13.30
CA ASP A 214 20.23 21.96 -14.59
C ASP A 214 19.80 20.57 -15.13
N ASN A 215 19.96 20.36 -16.44
CA ASN A 215 19.66 19.11 -17.14
C ASN A 215 18.15 18.78 -17.31
N VAL A 216 17.37 19.78 -17.68
CA VAL A 216 15.97 19.54 -18.07
C VAL A 216 15.89 18.94 -19.47
N GLU A 217 15.14 17.87 -19.62
CA GLU A 217 14.92 17.19 -20.90
C GLU A 217 13.43 17.16 -21.25
N VAL A 218 13.14 17.32 -22.52
CA VAL A 218 11.79 17.14 -23.08
C VAL A 218 11.86 16.06 -24.15
N ASN A 219 11.14 14.96 -23.95
CA ASN A 219 11.18 13.78 -24.83
C ASN A 219 12.61 13.26 -25.09
N GLY A 220 13.47 13.29 -24.07
CA GLY A 220 14.88 12.88 -24.18
C GLY A 220 15.80 13.89 -24.83
N VAL A 221 15.31 15.11 -25.11
CA VAL A 221 16.12 16.21 -25.67
C VAL A 221 16.41 17.22 -24.57
N PRO A 222 17.68 17.50 -24.24
CA PRO A 222 18.03 18.50 -23.25
C PRO A 222 17.63 19.90 -23.72
N ILE A 223 17.01 20.66 -22.84
CA ILE A 223 16.59 22.05 -23.10
C ILE A 223 17.23 23.00 -22.10
N LYS A 224 17.30 24.27 -22.48
CA LYS A 224 17.62 25.39 -21.58
C LYS A 224 16.33 26.13 -21.25
N ILE A 225 16.09 26.36 -19.95
CA ILE A 225 15.05 27.28 -19.49
C ILE A 225 15.66 28.68 -19.49
N LEU A 226 15.08 29.59 -20.24
CA LEU A 226 15.53 30.99 -20.42
C LEU A 226 14.79 31.91 -19.43
#